data_0890a5a92842c8c3a4b6b5ca92651698
#
_entry.id   0890a5a92842c8c3a4b6b5ca92651698
#
_cell.length_a   1.000
_cell.length_b   1.000
_cell.length_c   1.000
_cell.angle_alpha   90.00
_cell.angle_beta   90.00
_cell.angle_gamma   90.00
#
_symmetry.space_group_name_H-M   'P 1'
#
loop_
_entity.id
_entity.type
_entity.pdbx_description
1 polymer ?
#
loop_
_entity_poly.entity_id
_entity_poly.type
_entity_poly.pdbx_seq_one_letter_code
_entity_poly.pdbx_strand_id
1 'polypeptide(L)'
;MKALVKLRPEKGVWMQDIPIPEYGVNDVLIKIKKTAICGTDLHIYNWDEWSQRTIKTPMTIGHEYVGEIAAMGGGVRNLEIGDRVTGEGHIACGHCRNCRRGKLHVCENTIGVGVNRDGAFAEYLSLPAENVIKLDSRISDELATIMDPFGNATHTALSFPLIGEDVLITGAGLIGSMATAICKFAGARYIVVTDLSESRLEIARKMGATMTVNPSKGETIEDTIKKLGMRGFDVGLEMSGSPHAFNDMIANMYNGSKISLLGILPNRTT
;
A
#
# COMPACT_ATOMS: atom_id res chain seq x y z
N MET A 1 2.59 -8.98 -26.28
CA MET A 1 3.21 -9.29 -24.98
C MET A 1 2.30 -10.16 -24.14
N LYS A 2 2.84 -10.99 -23.24
CA LYS A 2 2.06 -11.74 -22.25
C LYS A 2 1.57 -10.81 -21.13
N ALA A 3 0.31 -11.00 -20.71
CA ALA A 3 -0.27 -10.26 -19.61
C ALA A 3 -1.33 -11.07 -18.85
N LEU A 4 -1.50 -10.82 -17.55
CA LEU A 4 -2.63 -11.31 -16.76
C LEU A 4 -3.74 -10.26 -16.80
N VAL A 5 -4.84 -10.63 -17.45
CA VAL A 5 -5.95 -9.74 -17.74
C VAL A 5 -7.20 -10.16 -16.99
N LYS A 6 -7.85 -9.21 -16.35
CA LYS A 6 -9.25 -9.35 -15.92
C LYS A 6 -10.15 -9.22 -17.15
N LEU A 7 -10.37 -10.34 -17.82
CA LEU A 7 -11.03 -10.37 -19.13
C LEU A 7 -12.55 -10.23 -19.03
N ARG A 8 -13.15 -10.79 -17.96
CA ARG A 8 -14.60 -10.90 -17.76
C ARG A 8 -15.01 -10.54 -16.34
N PRO A 9 -16.27 -10.11 -16.14
CA PRO A 9 -16.80 -9.73 -14.82
C PRO A 9 -17.18 -10.99 -13.98
N GLU A 10 -16.22 -11.87 -13.72
CA GLU A 10 -16.38 -13.10 -12.94
C GLU A 10 -15.08 -13.44 -12.19
N LYS A 11 -15.11 -14.37 -11.25
CA LYS A 11 -13.92 -14.81 -10.54
C LYS A 11 -12.84 -15.35 -11.50
N GLY A 12 -11.61 -14.88 -11.32
CA GLY A 12 -10.44 -15.30 -12.11
C GLY A 12 -9.71 -14.14 -12.78
N VAL A 13 -8.54 -14.44 -13.30
CA VAL A 13 -7.73 -13.63 -14.22
C VAL A 13 -7.11 -14.57 -15.24
N TRP A 14 -6.84 -14.09 -16.44
CA TRP A 14 -6.48 -14.95 -17.57
C TRP A 14 -5.21 -14.44 -18.24
N MET A 15 -4.32 -15.38 -18.57
CA MET A 15 -3.16 -15.07 -19.40
C MET A 15 -3.62 -14.76 -20.82
N GLN A 16 -3.22 -13.62 -21.34
CA GLN A 16 -3.54 -13.15 -22.70
C GLN A 16 -2.28 -12.70 -23.44
N ASP A 17 -2.34 -12.77 -24.75
CA ASP A 17 -1.41 -12.07 -25.63
C ASP A 17 -2.07 -10.74 -26.05
N ILE A 18 -1.47 -9.63 -25.63
CA ILE A 18 -1.97 -8.29 -25.91
C ILE A 18 -0.91 -7.43 -26.61
N PRO A 19 -1.25 -6.35 -27.29
CA PRO A 19 -0.26 -5.40 -27.83
C PRO A 19 0.63 -4.83 -26.71
N ILE A 20 1.87 -4.46 -27.06
CA ILE A 20 2.71 -3.63 -26.20
C ILE A 20 2.02 -2.25 -26.08
N PRO A 21 1.90 -1.67 -24.86
CA PRO A 21 1.20 -0.40 -24.69
C PRO A 21 1.94 0.75 -25.41
N GLU A 22 1.16 1.63 -26.02
CA GLU A 22 1.67 2.90 -26.51
C GLU A 22 2.02 3.82 -25.33
N TYR A 23 2.95 4.75 -25.56
CA TYR A 23 3.37 5.72 -24.55
C TYR A 23 3.38 7.13 -25.16
N GLY A 24 2.97 8.11 -24.36
CA GLY A 24 2.88 9.51 -24.76
C GLY A 24 4.23 10.24 -24.71
N VAL A 25 4.21 11.52 -25.07
CA VAL A 25 5.40 12.37 -25.10
C VAL A 25 6.07 12.52 -23.72
N ASN A 26 5.31 12.41 -22.64
CA ASN A 26 5.78 12.52 -21.25
C ASN A 26 5.77 11.17 -20.51
N ASP A 27 5.55 10.07 -21.19
CA ASP A 27 5.48 8.74 -20.59
C ASP A 27 6.77 7.95 -20.85
N VAL A 28 6.96 6.91 -20.04
CA VAL A 28 7.98 5.89 -20.25
C VAL A 28 7.32 4.54 -20.50
N LEU A 29 7.99 3.69 -21.27
CA LEU A 29 7.69 2.26 -21.41
C LEU A 29 8.66 1.48 -20.53
N ILE A 30 8.13 0.79 -19.54
CA ILE A 30 8.91 0.02 -18.56
C ILE A 30 8.82 -1.47 -18.91
N LYS A 31 9.94 -2.14 -19.10
CA LYS A 31 10.02 -3.59 -19.19
C LYS A 31 10.00 -4.15 -17.77
N ILE A 32 8.94 -4.88 -17.43
CA ILE A 32 8.74 -5.42 -16.08
C ILE A 32 9.70 -6.59 -15.84
N LYS A 33 10.33 -6.61 -14.68
CA LYS A 33 11.23 -7.68 -14.21
C LYS A 33 10.58 -8.58 -13.16
N LYS A 34 9.96 -7.96 -12.15
CA LYS A 34 9.26 -8.66 -11.08
C LYS A 34 8.03 -7.88 -10.66
N THR A 35 7.06 -8.60 -10.15
CA THR A 35 5.82 -8.05 -9.59
C THR A 35 5.51 -8.71 -8.26
N ALA A 36 4.75 -8.02 -7.40
CA ALA A 36 4.17 -8.59 -6.20
C ALA A 36 2.63 -8.53 -6.26
N ILE A 37 1.98 -9.33 -5.43
CA ILE A 37 0.52 -9.43 -5.38
C ILE A 37 0.00 -8.62 -4.20
N CYS A 38 -0.83 -7.63 -4.47
CA CYS A 38 -1.55 -6.84 -3.48
C CYS A 38 -2.87 -7.51 -3.06
N GLY A 39 -3.38 -7.13 -1.89
CA GLY A 39 -4.75 -7.46 -1.49
C GLY A 39 -5.81 -6.99 -2.50
N THR A 40 -5.58 -5.86 -3.15
CA THR A 40 -6.42 -5.33 -4.23
C THR A 40 -6.53 -6.30 -5.41
N ASP A 41 -5.46 -6.99 -5.77
CA ASP A 41 -5.49 -8.00 -6.86
C ASP A 41 -6.37 -9.19 -6.47
N LEU A 42 -6.42 -9.55 -5.18
CA LEU A 42 -7.32 -10.61 -4.68
C LEU A 42 -8.79 -10.19 -4.74
N HIS A 43 -9.10 -8.92 -4.44
CA HIS A 43 -10.43 -8.36 -4.65
C HIS A 43 -10.85 -8.46 -6.12
N ILE A 44 -9.96 -8.04 -7.03
CA ILE A 44 -10.21 -8.11 -8.48
C ILE A 44 -10.36 -9.57 -8.95
N TYR A 45 -9.48 -10.48 -8.46
CA TYR A 45 -9.58 -11.90 -8.77
C TYR A 45 -10.93 -12.48 -8.35
N ASN A 46 -11.36 -12.21 -7.10
CA ASN A 46 -12.60 -12.74 -6.54
C ASN A 46 -13.86 -12.08 -7.12
N TRP A 47 -13.73 -10.94 -7.78
CA TRP A 47 -14.84 -10.17 -8.34
C TRP A 47 -15.89 -9.78 -7.30
N ASP A 48 -15.44 -9.27 -6.17
CA ASP A 48 -16.29 -8.82 -5.07
C ASP A 48 -17.04 -7.50 -5.39
N GLU A 49 -17.86 -7.02 -4.45
CA GLU A 49 -18.68 -5.81 -4.64
C GLU A 49 -17.85 -4.56 -4.99
N TRP A 50 -16.64 -4.44 -4.43
CA TRP A 50 -15.77 -3.31 -4.74
C TRP A 50 -15.28 -3.40 -6.20
N SER A 51 -14.80 -4.58 -6.60
CA SER A 51 -14.33 -4.83 -7.97
C SER A 51 -15.43 -4.61 -9.00
N GLN A 52 -16.65 -5.08 -8.74
CA GLN A 52 -17.81 -4.90 -9.63
C GLN A 52 -18.14 -3.43 -9.88
N ARG A 53 -17.90 -2.56 -8.91
CA ARG A 53 -18.16 -1.11 -9.04
C ARG A 53 -16.99 -0.34 -9.64
N THR A 54 -15.78 -0.84 -9.49
CA THR A 54 -14.55 -0.08 -9.77
C THR A 54 -13.87 -0.50 -11.05
N ILE A 55 -13.84 -1.81 -11.35
CA ILE A 55 -13.04 -2.37 -12.43
C ILE A 55 -13.85 -2.42 -13.73
N LYS A 56 -13.27 -1.88 -14.79
CA LYS A 56 -13.79 -2.02 -16.16
C LYS A 56 -13.01 -3.11 -16.88
N THR A 57 -13.71 -4.14 -17.35
CA THR A 57 -13.11 -5.25 -18.11
C THR A 57 -13.18 -4.97 -19.63
N PRO A 58 -12.19 -5.41 -20.45
CA PRO A 58 -10.96 -6.09 -20.05
C PRO A 58 -9.92 -5.11 -19.50
N MET A 59 -9.03 -5.56 -18.56
CA MET A 59 -7.97 -4.74 -18.01
C MET A 59 -6.81 -5.61 -17.50
N THR A 60 -5.57 -5.22 -17.79
CA THR A 60 -4.38 -5.79 -17.16
C THR A 60 -4.28 -5.32 -15.71
N ILE A 61 -4.13 -6.23 -14.75
CA ILE A 61 -4.06 -5.92 -13.32
C ILE A 61 -2.62 -5.77 -12.83
N GLY A 62 -2.44 -5.49 -11.53
CA GLY A 62 -1.14 -5.38 -10.87
C GLY A 62 -0.59 -3.95 -10.84
N HIS A 63 0.00 -3.57 -9.70
CA HIS A 63 0.55 -2.22 -9.47
C HIS A 63 1.82 -2.22 -8.61
N GLU A 64 2.24 -3.36 -8.11
CA GLU A 64 3.49 -3.53 -7.37
C GLU A 64 4.54 -4.17 -8.28
N TYR A 65 5.62 -3.46 -8.62
CA TYR A 65 6.57 -3.93 -9.62
C TYR A 65 7.95 -3.28 -9.52
N VAL A 66 8.91 -3.92 -10.18
CA VAL A 66 10.20 -3.35 -10.56
C VAL A 66 10.46 -3.66 -12.04
N GLY A 67 11.06 -2.71 -12.74
CA GLY A 67 11.42 -2.87 -14.15
C GLY A 67 12.56 -1.99 -14.57
N GLU A 68 12.80 -1.95 -15.88
CA GLU A 68 13.77 -1.07 -16.54
C GLU A 68 13.09 -0.25 -17.64
N ILE A 69 13.48 1.00 -17.79
CA ILE A 69 12.99 1.85 -18.88
C ILE A 69 13.48 1.29 -20.20
N ALA A 70 12.55 0.81 -21.04
CA ALA A 70 12.83 0.28 -22.39
C ALA A 70 12.72 1.35 -23.48
N ALA A 71 11.81 2.32 -23.28
CA ALA A 71 11.64 3.45 -24.18
C ALA A 71 11.02 4.64 -23.42
N MET A 72 11.12 5.84 -24.00
CA MET A 72 10.54 7.03 -23.37
C MET A 72 10.15 8.07 -24.42
N GLY A 73 9.16 8.90 -24.08
CA GLY A 73 8.69 10.01 -24.90
C GLY A 73 9.69 11.18 -24.91
N GLY A 74 9.66 11.97 -25.97
CA GLY A 74 10.61 13.08 -26.19
C GLY A 74 10.51 14.24 -25.16
N GLY A 75 9.46 14.27 -24.33
CA GLY A 75 9.26 15.23 -23.25
C GLY A 75 9.88 14.79 -21.93
N VAL A 76 10.24 13.53 -21.76
CA VAL A 76 10.78 12.98 -20.52
C VAL A 76 12.16 13.59 -20.23
N ARG A 77 12.38 13.95 -18.96
CA ARG A 77 13.64 14.48 -18.44
C ARG A 77 14.01 13.73 -17.16
N ASN A 78 15.29 13.75 -16.79
CA ASN A 78 15.81 13.14 -15.55
C ASN A 78 15.68 11.60 -15.45
N LEU A 79 15.37 10.93 -16.55
CA LEU A 79 15.33 9.47 -16.68
C LEU A 79 16.05 9.07 -17.96
N GLU A 80 16.61 7.86 -17.98
CA GLU A 80 17.36 7.30 -19.11
C GLU A 80 16.87 5.88 -19.44
N ILE A 81 17.01 5.47 -20.69
CA ILE A 81 16.79 4.06 -21.09
C ILE A 81 17.77 3.18 -20.34
N GLY A 82 17.27 2.09 -19.74
CA GLY A 82 18.05 1.20 -18.89
C GLY A 82 18.00 1.57 -17.40
N ASP A 83 17.46 2.72 -17.02
CA ASP A 83 17.23 3.02 -15.60
C ASP A 83 16.35 1.97 -14.96
N ARG A 84 16.76 1.47 -13.78
CA ARG A 84 15.99 0.57 -12.95
C ARG A 84 15.01 1.36 -12.12
N VAL A 85 13.72 1.02 -12.24
CA VAL A 85 12.62 1.84 -11.73
C VAL A 85 11.51 1.01 -11.08
N THR A 86 10.79 1.65 -10.18
CA THR A 86 9.42 1.34 -9.77
C THR A 86 8.56 2.59 -10.00
N GLY A 87 7.35 2.65 -9.48
CA GLY A 87 6.52 3.84 -9.66
C GLY A 87 5.39 3.95 -8.65
N GLU A 88 4.87 5.18 -8.52
CA GLU A 88 3.64 5.49 -7.81
C GLU A 88 2.44 5.09 -8.67
N GLY A 89 1.64 4.16 -8.15
CA GLY A 89 0.48 3.61 -8.86
C GLY A 89 -0.72 4.57 -8.96
N HIS A 90 -0.71 5.72 -8.26
CA HIS A 90 -1.79 6.70 -8.27
C HIS A 90 -1.42 7.90 -9.13
N ILE A 91 -1.97 7.95 -10.34
CA ILE A 91 -1.73 9.05 -11.28
C ILE A 91 -2.70 10.19 -10.95
N ALA A 92 -2.16 11.29 -10.46
CA ALA A 92 -2.93 12.49 -10.13
C ALA A 92 -3.22 13.35 -11.36
N CYS A 93 -4.36 14.05 -11.41
CA CYS A 93 -4.72 14.88 -12.56
C CYS A 93 -3.95 16.21 -12.66
N GLY A 94 -3.23 16.61 -11.61
CA GLY A 94 -2.42 17.83 -11.57
C GLY A 94 -3.20 19.16 -11.44
N HIS A 95 -4.51 19.20 -11.71
CA HIS A 95 -5.26 20.46 -11.83
C HIS A 95 -6.48 20.61 -10.91
N CYS A 96 -6.94 19.57 -10.22
CA CYS A 96 -8.03 19.69 -9.26
C CYS A 96 -7.61 20.51 -8.03
N ARG A 97 -8.58 20.86 -7.18
CA ARG A 97 -8.32 21.67 -5.97
C ARG A 97 -7.24 21.05 -5.09
N ASN A 98 -7.26 19.75 -4.88
CA ASN A 98 -6.31 19.03 -4.03
C ASN A 98 -4.90 19.03 -4.66
N CYS A 99 -4.78 18.74 -5.95
CA CYS A 99 -3.50 18.77 -6.65
C CYS A 99 -2.85 20.16 -6.60
N ARG A 100 -3.61 21.23 -6.84
CA ARG A 100 -3.12 22.62 -6.76
C ARG A 100 -2.66 23.03 -5.36
N ARG A 101 -3.06 22.30 -4.32
CA ARG A 101 -2.63 22.49 -2.92
C ARG A 101 -1.48 21.57 -2.52
N GLY A 102 -0.87 20.85 -3.47
CA GLY A 102 0.20 19.86 -3.21
C GLY A 102 -0.28 18.57 -2.56
N LYS A 103 -1.58 18.30 -2.53
CA LYS A 103 -2.19 17.09 -1.95
C LYS A 103 -2.55 16.08 -3.05
N LEU A 104 -1.53 15.60 -3.77
CA LEU A 104 -1.72 14.69 -4.91
C LEU A 104 -2.37 13.36 -4.50
N HIS A 105 -2.03 12.84 -3.32
CA HIS A 105 -2.56 11.58 -2.76
C HIS A 105 -4.08 11.58 -2.50
N VAL A 106 -4.73 12.74 -2.49
CA VAL A 106 -6.20 12.88 -2.42
C VAL A 106 -6.75 13.60 -3.66
N CYS A 107 -6.17 13.34 -4.82
CA CYS A 107 -6.66 13.84 -6.08
C CYS A 107 -8.10 13.38 -6.33
N GLU A 108 -8.98 14.30 -6.75
CA GLU A 108 -10.40 14.01 -7.05
C GLU A 108 -10.57 13.11 -8.27
N ASN A 109 -9.58 13.08 -9.16
CA ASN A 109 -9.59 12.35 -10.43
C ASN A 109 -8.38 11.39 -10.51
N THR A 110 -8.05 10.71 -9.43
CA THR A 110 -6.96 9.73 -9.42
C THR A 110 -7.25 8.58 -10.39
N ILE A 111 -6.25 8.20 -11.16
CA ILE A 111 -6.27 7.01 -12.01
C ILE A 111 -5.31 5.99 -11.40
N GLY A 112 -5.84 4.85 -10.93
CA GLY A 112 -5.03 3.76 -10.37
C GLY A 112 -4.50 2.83 -11.46
N VAL A 113 -3.21 2.58 -11.46
CA VAL A 113 -2.55 1.56 -12.28
C VAL A 113 -3.03 0.18 -11.84
N GLY A 114 -3.41 -0.69 -12.77
CA GLY A 114 -4.00 -2.01 -12.47
C GLY A 114 -5.41 -1.97 -11.89
N VAL A 115 -6.05 -0.77 -11.83
CA VAL A 115 -7.41 -0.55 -11.29
C VAL A 115 -8.30 0.23 -12.28
N ASN A 116 -7.84 1.36 -12.77
CA ASN A 116 -8.57 2.19 -13.75
C ASN A 116 -7.84 2.30 -15.08
N ARG A 117 -6.63 1.80 -15.15
CA ARG A 117 -5.70 1.77 -16.26
C ARG A 117 -4.92 0.45 -16.20
N ASP A 118 -4.48 -0.06 -17.37
CA ASP A 118 -3.67 -1.26 -17.46
C ASP A 118 -2.44 -1.21 -16.54
N GLY A 119 -2.19 -2.34 -15.88
CA GLY A 119 -1.21 -2.50 -14.81
C GLY A 119 0.01 -3.33 -15.19
N ALA A 120 0.75 -3.73 -14.17
CA ALA A 120 2.09 -4.28 -14.25
C ALA A 120 2.17 -5.82 -14.36
N PHE A 121 1.06 -6.55 -14.30
CA PHE A 121 1.09 -7.99 -14.54
C PHE A 121 1.17 -8.31 -16.04
N ALA A 122 2.17 -7.72 -16.69
CA ALA A 122 2.50 -7.81 -18.10
C ALA A 122 4.00 -7.70 -18.32
N GLU A 123 4.48 -7.96 -19.53
CA GLU A 123 5.90 -7.79 -19.86
C GLU A 123 6.31 -6.31 -19.94
N TYR A 124 5.37 -5.42 -20.26
CA TYR A 124 5.60 -3.97 -20.34
C TYR A 124 4.46 -3.18 -19.72
N LEU A 125 4.80 -2.04 -19.12
CA LEU A 125 3.90 -1.03 -18.56
C LEU A 125 4.23 0.34 -19.12
N SER A 126 3.22 1.11 -19.55
CA SER A 126 3.38 2.54 -19.84
C SER A 126 2.97 3.36 -18.62
N LEU A 127 3.81 4.32 -18.21
CA LEU A 127 3.56 5.17 -17.04
C LEU A 127 4.02 6.62 -17.30
N PRO A 128 3.30 7.65 -16.82
CA PRO A 128 3.80 9.02 -16.82
C PRO A 128 5.13 9.12 -16.09
N ALA A 129 6.10 9.83 -16.66
CA ALA A 129 7.45 9.94 -16.10
C ALA A 129 7.47 10.55 -14.70
N GLU A 130 6.50 11.40 -14.36
CA GLU A 130 6.35 11.99 -13.02
C GLU A 130 5.97 10.97 -11.93
N ASN A 131 5.39 9.84 -12.33
CA ASN A 131 5.06 8.73 -11.44
C ASN A 131 6.21 7.71 -11.30
N VAL A 132 7.30 7.87 -12.05
CA VAL A 132 8.43 6.93 -12.07
C VAL A 132 9.44 7.27 -11.00
N ILE A 133 9.87 6.26 -10.25
CA ILE A 133 10.86 6.37 -9.18
C ILE A 133 12.10 5.58 -9.58
N LYS A 134 13.22 6.29 -9.84
CA LYS A 134 14.51 5.68 -10.08
C LYS A 134 15.07 5.03 -8.82
N LEU A 135 15.51 3.79 -8.92
CA LEU A 135 15.96 2.98 -7.79
C LEU A 135 17.47 3.10 -7.59
N ASP A 136 17.87 3.19 -6.32
CA ASP A 136 19.26 3.04 -5.92
C ASP A 136 19.73 1.60 -6.19
N SER A 137 20.98 1.44 -6.66
CA SER A 137 21.56 0.13 -7.00
C SER A 137 21.65 -0.84 -5.82
N ARG A 138 21.63 -0.33 -4.58
CA ARG A 138 21.66 -1.13 -3.34
C ARG A 138 20.34 -1.81 -3.02
N ILE A 139 19.23 -1.37 -3.62
CA ILE A 139 17.91 -1.97 -3.42
C ILE A 139 17.79 -3.17 -4.36
N SER A 140 17.56 -4.37 -3.83
CA SER A 140 17.33 -5.56 -4.66
C SER A 140 15.99 -5.49 -5.39
N ASP A 141 15.81 -6.28 -6.45
CA ASP A 141 14.54 -6.31 -7.18
C ASP A 141 13.40 -6.84 -6.31
N GLU A 142 13.67 -7.76 -5.37
CA GLU A 142 12.69 -8.27 -4.41
C GLU A 142 12.16 -7.16 -3.50
N LEU A 143 13.06 -6.30 -2.99
CA LEU A 143 12.65 -5.16 -2.17
C LEU A 143 11.96 -4.08 -3.00
N ALA A 144 12.42 -3.89 -4.24
CA ALA A 144 11.84 -2.89 -5.13
C ALA A 144 10.39 -3.20 -5.52
N THR A 145 10.00 -4.47 -5.62
CA THR A 145 8.61 -4.85 -5.92
C THR A 145 7.61 -4.46 -4.85
N ILE A 146 8.04 -4.29 -3.59
CA ILE A 146 7.18 -3.94 -2.46
C ILE A 146 7.28 -2.46 -2.05
N MET A 147 7.80 -1.60 -2.94
CA MET A 147 7.90 -0.16 -2.66
C MET A 147 6.53 0.53 -2.60
N ASP A 148 5.53 0.06 -3.34
CA ASP A 148 4.16 0.58 -3.23
C ASP A 148 3.58 0.37 -1.82
N PRO A 149 3.46 -0.86 -1.27
CA PRO A 149 3.00 -1.04 0.11
C PRO A 149 3.93 -0.39 1.15
N PHE A 150 5.24 -0.26 0.89
CA PHE A 150 6.14 0.49 1.76
C PHE A 150 5.83 1.99 1.75
N GLY A 151 5.51 2.56 0.60
CA GLY A 151 5.01 3.94 0.45
C GLY A 151 3.73 4.17 1.27
N ASN A 152 2.76 3.26 1.17
CA ASN A 152 1.52 3.29 1.94
C ASN A 152 1.78 3.22 3.46
N ALA A 153 2.65 2.31 3.91
CA ALA A 153 3.05 2.20 5.31
C ALA A 153 3.72 3.49 5.81
N THR A 154 4.62 4.07 5.01
CA THR A 154 5.37 5.28 5.34
C THR A 154 4.44 6.49 5.43
N HIS A 155 3.59 6.68 4.43
CA HIS A 155 2.61 7.78 4.40
C HIS A 155 1.67 7.71 5.60
N THR A 156 1.15 6.52 5.91
CA THR A 156 0.21 6.32 7.02
C THR A 156 0.90 6.53 8.37
N ALA A 157 2.06 5.92 8.59
CA ALA A 157 2.78 6.04 9.86
C ALA A 157 3.24 7.47 10.14
N LEU A 158 3.72 8.19 9.12
CA LEU A 158 4.23 9.55 9.25
C LEU A 158 3.17 10.66 9.07
N SER A 159 1.89 10.30 8.97
CA SER A 159 0.79 11.28 8.92
C SER A 159 0.67 12.10 10.21
N PHE A 160 1.21 11.60 11.32
CA PHE A 160 1.24 12.24 12.63
C PHE A 160 2.65 12.21 13.22
N PRO A 161 3.02 13.16 14.11
CA PRO A 161 4.24 13.06 14.89
C PRO A 161 4.28 11.75 15.68
N LEU A 162 5.44 11.09 15.71
CA LEU A 162 5.61 9.79 16.37
C LEU A 162 6.62 9.81 17.52
N ILE A 163 7.49 10.85 17.59
CA ILE A 163 8.55 10.92 18.59
C ILE A 163 7.96 11.01 19.98
N GLY A 164 8.22 9.97 20.79
CA GLY A 164 7.73 9.89 22.17
C GLY A 164 6.29 9.43 22.32
N GLU A 165 5.55 9.21 21.21
CA GLU A 165 4.14 8.80 21.21
C GLU A 165 3.98 7.29 21.43
N ASP A 166 2.85 6.89 22.00
CA ASP A 166 2.42 5.50 22.12
C ASP A 166 1.57 5.12 20.91
N VAL A 167 2.00 4.11 20.17
CA VAL A 167 1.39 3.72 18.88
C VAL A 167 0.71 2.37 18.99
N LEU A 168 -0.55 2.29 18.56
CA LEU A 168 -1.29 1.04 18.35
C LEU A 168 -1.44 0.77 16.86
N ILE A 169 -0.98 -0.40 16.42
CA ILE A 169 -1.13 -0.89 15.05
C ILE A 169 -2.05 -2.11 15.07
N THR A 170 -3.19 -2.05 14.38
CA THR A 170 -4.05 -3.22 14.20
C THR A 170 -3.79 -3.86 12.84
N GLY A 171 -3.47 -5.16 12.85
CA GLY A 171 -3.04 -5.92 11.69
C GLY A 171 -1.52 -5.94 11.49
N ALA A 172 -0.92 -7.13 11.67
CA ALA A 172 0.50 -7.38 11.44
C ALA A 172 0.78 -8.00 10.06
N GLY A 173 -0.01 -7.62 9.04
CA GLY A 173 0.26 -7.95 7.65
C GLY A 173 1.53 -7.27 7.14
N LEU A 174 1.77 -7.32 5.83
CA LEU A 174 2.95 -6.70 5.20
C LEU A 174 3.07 -5.22 5.59
N ILE A 175 2.00 -4.45 5.40
CA ILE A 175 1.98 -3.00 5.65
C ILE A 175 2.13 -2.71 7.16
N GLY A 176 1.40 -3.42 8.03
CA GLY A 176 1.51 -3.24 9.48
C GLY A 176 2.90 -3.57 10.04
N SER A 177 3.55 -4.59 9.49
CA SER A 177 4.94 -4.92 9.85
C SER A 177 5.92 -3.83 9.41
N MET A 178 5.76 -3.29 8.19
CA MET A 178 6.55 -2.16 7.70
C MET A 178 6.32 -0.90 8.54
N ALA A 179 5.06 -0.58 8.87
CA ALA A 179 4.71 0.55 9.72
C ALA A 179 5.31 0.42 11.12
N THR A 180 5.39 -0.80 11.66
CA THR A 180 6.06 -1.07 12.94
C THR A 180 7.53 -0.65 12.90
N ALA A 181 8.26 -1.03 11.84
CA ALA A 181 9.66 -0.63 11.65
C ALA A 181 9.81 0.88 11.49
N ILE A 182 8.93 1.52 10.74
CA ILE A 182 8.92 2.97 10.52
C ILE A 182 8.65 3.70 11.83
N CYS A 183 7.65 3.30 12.62
CA CYS A 183 7.35 3.89 13.92
C CYS A 183 8.55 3.75 14.89
N LYS A 184 9.22 2.59 14.87
CA LYS A 184 10.43 2.37 15.67
C LYS A 184 11.56 3.30 15.27
N PHE A 185 11.82 3.43 13.99
CA PHE A 185 12.85 4.30 13.43
C PHE A 185 12.54 5.78 13.71
N ALA A 186 11.26 6.17 13.63
CA ALA A 186 10.81 7.54 13.89
C ALA A 186 10.80 7.93 15.38
N GLY A 187 11.07 7.01 16.31
CA GLY A 187 11.23 7.30 17.74
C GLY A 187 9.94 7.22 18.56
N ALA A 188 8.97 6.41 18.16
CA ALA A 188 7.80 6.09 18.97
C ALA A 188 8.24 5.46 20.32
N ARG A 189 7.56 5.80 21.42
CA ARG A 189 7.89 5.31 22.76
C ARG A 189 7.54 3.83 22.92
N TYR A 190 6.27 3.51 22.74
CA TYR A 190 5.78 2.14 22.71
C TYR A 190 5.05 1.87 21.41
N ILE A 191 5.25 0.69 20.86
CA ILE A 191 4.59 0.21 19.64
C ILE A 191 3.92 -1.11 19.98
N VAL A 192 2.61 -1.12 20.04
CA VAL A 192 1.80 -2.32 20.27
C VAL A 192 1.14 -2.74 18.96
N VAL A 193 1.29 -4.01 18.61
CA VAL A 193 0.76 -4.56 17.34
C VAL A 193 -0.20 -5.70 17.64
N THR A 194 -1.39 -5.69 17.02
CA THR A 194 -2.39 -6.76 17.18
C THR A 194 -2.58 -7.54 15.89
N ASP A 195 -2.71 -8.87 15.99
CA ASP A 195 -3.10 -9.75 14.87
C ASP A 195 -3.60 -11.09 15.44
N LEU A 196 -4.37 -11.83 14.65
CA LEU A 196 -4.81 -13.18 15.03
C LEU A 196 -3.75 -14.25 14.71
N SER A 197 -2.78 -13.95 13.84
CA SER A 197 -1.71 -14.85 13.40
C SER A 197 -0.44 -14.66 14.22
N GLU A 198 -0.05 -15.68 14.98
CA GLU A 198 1.19 -15.64 15.76
C GLU A 198 2.44 -15.47 14.89
N SER A 199 2.48 -16.09 13.71
CA SER A 199 3.61 -15.95 12.78
C SER A 199 3.80 -14.51 12.29
N ARG A 200 2.71 -13.77 12.08
CA ARG A 200 2.76 -12.34 11.73
C ARG A 200 3.22 -11.49 12.91
N LEU A 201 2.72 -11.77 14.11
CA LEU A 201 3.14 -11.09 15.32
C LEU A 201 4.65 -11.31 15.61
N GLU A 202 5.18 -12.48 15.27
CA GLU A 202 6.61 -12.75 15.37
C GLU A 202 7.45 -11.86 14.45
N ILE A 203 6.94 -11.61 13.22
CA ILE A 203 7.55 -10.64 12.30
C ILE A 203 7.48 -9.23 12.89
N ALA A 204 6.33 -8.82 13.42
CA ALA A 204 6.17 -7.50 14.04
C ALA A 204 7.15 -7.29 15.22
N ARG A 205 7.40 -8.32 16.05
CA ARG A 205 8.44 -8.27 17.11
C ARG A 205 9.83 -8.02 16.53
N LYS A 206 10.19 -8.73 15.46
CA LYS A 206 11.47 -8.54 14.75
C LYS A 206 11.58 -7.13 14.13
N MET A 207 10.46 -6.55 13.69
CA MET A 207 10.39 -5.20 13.14
C MET A 207 10.42 -4.10 14.23
N GLY A 208 10.36 -4.46 15.52
CA GLY A 208 10.55 -3.52 16.63
C GLY A 208 9.30 -3.21 17.45
N ALA A 209 8.23 -4.01 17.32
CA ALA A 209 7.09 -3.91 18.24
C ALA A 209 7.56 -4.08 19.69
N THR A 210 7.12 -3.18 20.57
CA THR A 210 7.40 -3.26 22.03
C THR A 210 6.63 -4.43 22.65
N MET A 211 5.36 -4.57 22.24
CA MET A 211 4.50 -5.70 22.61
C MET A 211 3.60 -6.09 21.44
N THR A 212 3.17 -7.34 21.46
CA THR A 212 2.17 -7.85 20.54
C THR A 212 0.99 -8.41 21.31
N VAL A 213 -0.20 -8.34 20.73
CA VAL A 213 -1.45 -8.82 21.30
C VAL A 213 -2.11 -9.76 20.31
N ASN A 214 -2.42 -10.98 20.73
CA ASN A 214 -3.17 -11.96 19.95
C ASN A 214 -4.55 -12.18 20.58
N PRO A 215 -5.60 -11.48 20.08
CA PRO A 215 -6.95 -11.63 20.64
C PRO A 215 -7.51 -13.05 20.56
N SER A 216 -7.07 -13.86 19.59
CA SER A 216 -7.48 -15.27 19.48
C SER A 216 -7.01 -16.15 20.63
N LYS A 217 -6.03 -15.68 21.39
CA LYS A 217 -5.51 -16.34 22.62
C LYS A 217 -6.06 -15.73 23.90
N GLY A 218 -7.02 -14.82 23.81
CA GLY A 218 -7.58 -14.13 24.97
C GLY A 218 -6.71 -12.99 25.49
N GLU A 219 -5.69 -12.56 24.74
CA GLU A 219 -4.88 -11.39 25.09
C GLU A 219 -5.66 -10.10 24.76
N THR A 220 -5.52 -9.07 25.60
CA THR A 220 -6.25 -7.81 25.43
C THR A 220 -5.30 -6.61 25.32
N ILE A 221 -5.78 -5.56 24.66
CA ILE A 221 -5.07 -4.28 24.57
C ILE A 221 -5.02 -3.62 25.95
N GLU A 222 -6.11 -3.71 26.72
CA GLU A 222 -6.22 -3.14 28.05
C GLU A 222 -5.17 -3.70 29.01
N ASP A 223 -4.93 -5.01 28.99
CA ASP A 223 -3.88 -5.62 29.83
C ASP A 223 -2.49 -5.17 29.42
N THR A 224 -2.29 -4.92 28.13
CA THR A 224 -1.04 -4.37 27.61
C THR A 224 -0.82 -2.93 28.07
N ILE A 225 -1.86 -2.11 28.03
CA ILE A 225 -1.84 -0.73 28.57
C ILE A 225 -1.44 -0.75 30.05
N LYS A 226 -2.04 -1.63 30.86
CA LYS A 226 -1.70 -1.77 32.29
C LYS A 226 -0.24 -2.19 32.49
N LYS A 227 0.23 -3.19 31.73
CA LYS A 227 1.62 -3.69 31.80
C LYS A 227 2.65 -2.62 31.45
N LEU A 228 2.34 -1.74 30.49
CA LEU A 228 3.23 -0.65 30.07
C LEU A 228 3.08 0.62 30.93
N GLY A 229 2.13 0.66 31.87
CA GLY A 229 1.84 1.83 32.69
C GLY A 229 1.28 3.02 31.90
N MET A 230 0.60 2.75 30.81
CA MET A 230 0.00 3.76 29.91
C MET A 230 -1.44 4.10 30.33
N ARG A 231 -2.02 5.12 29.69
CA ARG A 231 -3.44 5.49 29.83
C ARG A 231 -4.26 5.23 28.56
N GLY A 232 -3.61 4.89 27.47
CA GLY A 232 -4.14 4.69 26.13
C GLY A 232 -3.08 5.03 25.09
N PHE A 233 -3.44 4.99 23.82
CA PHE A 233 -2.53 5.28 22.71
C PHE A 233 -2.76 6.66 22.13
N ASP A 234 -1.67 7.31 21.72
CA ASP A 234 -1.67 8.64 21.10
C ASP A 234 -1.92 8.57 19.59
N VAL A 235 -1.43 7.51 18.94
CA VAL A 235 -1.57 7.28 17.50
C VAL A 235 -2.07 5.86 17.24
N GLY A 236 -3.17 5.74 16.50
CA GLY A 236 -3.72 4.49 15.99
C GLY A 236 -3.47 4.35 14.48
N LEU A 237 -2.94 3.20 14.05
CA LEU A 237 -2.76 2.86 12.64
C LEU A 237 -3.59 1.61 12.33
N GLU A 238 -4.77 1.80 11.73
CA GLU A 238 -5.66 0.70 11.38
C GLU A 238 -5.24 0.11 10.03
N MET A 239 -4.73 -1.11 10.04
CA MET A 239 -4.18 -1.80 8.86
C MET A 239 -4.74 -3.23 8.69
N SER A 240 -5.78 -3.57 9.42
CA SER A 240 -6.40 -4.90 9.39
C SER A 240 -7.62 -4.97 8.46
N GLY A 241 -8.34 -3.84 8.29
CA GLY A 241 -9.65 -3.80 7.65
C GLY A 241 -10.74 -4.51 8.46
N SER A 242 -10.49 -4.85 9.74
CA SER A 242 -11.43 -5.52 10.62
C SER A 242 -12.24 -4.52 11.44
N PRO A 243 -13.58 -4.52 11.34
CA PRO A 243 -14.43 -3.69 12.20
C PRO A 243 -14.21 -3.92 13.69
N HIS A 244 -13.96 -5.17 14.09
CA HIS A 244 -13.69 -5.52 15.47
C HIS A 244 -12.38 -4.88 15.95
N ALA A 245 -11.29 -5.06 15.20
CA ALA A 245 -10.00 -4.47 15.55
C ALA A 245 -10.05 -2.92 15.56
N PHE A 246 -10.84 -2.31 14.68
CA PHE A 246 -11.05 -0.87 14.67
C PHE A 246 -11.81 -0.38 15.91
N ASN A 247 -12.86 -1.09 16.33
CA ASN A 247 -13.60 -0.75 17.56
C ASN A 247 -12.72 -0.92 18.80
N ASP A 248 -11.92 -1.98 18.87
CA ASP A 248 -10.95 -2.18 19.94
C ASP A 248 -9.89 -1.06 19.96
N MET A 249 -9.44 -0.63 18.78
CA MET A 249 -8.55 0.53 18.68
C MET A 249 -9.19 1.77 19.29
N ILE A 250 -10.41 2.16 18.86
CA ILE A 250 -11.11 3.36 19.35
C ILE A 250 -11.26 3.31 20.86
N ALA A 251 -11.63 2.15 21.43
CA ALA A 251 -11.83 1.98 22.86
C ALA A 251 -10.56 2.19 23.69
N ASN A 252 -9.40 2.04 23.08
CA ASN A 252 -8.08 2.08 23.76
C ASN A 252 -7.25 3.33 23.43
N MET A 253 -7.79 4.26 22.64
CA MET A 253 -7.12 5.53 22.35
C MET A 253 -7.22 6.51 23.54
N TYR A 254 -6.16 7.31 23.73
CA TYR A 254 -6.15 8.36 24.75
C TYR A 254 -6.82 9.64 24.24
N ASN A 255 -7.20 10.54 25.15
CA ASN A 255 -7.82 11.82 24.79
C ASN A 255 -6.89 12.67 23.90
N GLY A 256 -7.39 13.15 22.77
CA GLY A 256 -6.60 13.93 21.80
C GLY A 256 -5.79 13.11 20.82
N SER A 257 -5.92 11.79 20.88
CA SER A 257 -5.28 10.85 19.93
C SER A 257 -5.73 11.03 18.50
N LYS A 258 -5.02 10.41 17.58
CA LYS A 258 -5.27 10.44 16.14
C LYS A 258 -5.26 9.04 15.57
N ILE A 259 -6.14 8.76 14.62
CA ILE A 259 -6.22 7.46 13.94
C ILE A 259 -6.04 7.68 12.44
N SER A 260 -5.18 6.87 11.81
CA SER A 260 -5.07 6.73 10.37
C SER A 260 -5.69 5.41 9.93
N LEU A 261 -6.59 5.47 8.96
CA LEU A 261 -7.29 4.30 8.40
C LEU A 261 -6.67 3.95 7.07
N LEU A 262 -6.07 2.78 6.97
CA LEU A 262 -5.53 2.22 5.74
C LEU A 262 -6.23 0.92 5.35
N GLY A 263 -6.67 0.14 6.32
CA GLY A 263 -7.46 -1.06 6.10
C GLY A 263 -8.80 -0.74 5.43
N ILE A 264 -9.20 -1.58 4.47
CA ILE A 264 -10.49 -1.44 3.78
C ILE A 264 -11.57 -2.08 4.66
N LEU A 265 -12.30 -1.25 5.40
CA LEU A 265 -13.43 -1.71 6.22
C LEU A 265 -14.64 -2.06 5.34
N PRO A 266 -15.44 -3.10 5.70
CA PRO A 266 -16.69 -3.41 4.99
C PRO A 266 -17.68 -2.25 5.05
N ASN A 267 -18.53 -2.12 4.01
CA ASN A 267 -19.49 -1.02 3.84
C ASN A 267 -20.57 -0.86 4.94
N ARG A 268 -20.62 -1.70 5.96
CA ARG A 268 -21.60 -1.68 7.08
C ARG A 268 -20.90 -1.77 8.43
N THR A 269 -19.92 -0.95 8.65
CA THR A 269 -19.10 -0.95 9.87
C THR A 269 -19.52 0.16 10.85
N THR A 270 -20.75 0.61 10.81
CA THR A 270 -21.28 1.56 11.80
C THR A 270 -22.31 0.89 12.68
#